data_2926eccded1319cf47589f05991dca66
#
_entry.id   2926eccded1319cf47589f05991dca66
#
_cell.length_a   1.000
_cell.length_b   1.000
_cell.length_c   1.000
_cell.angle_alpha   90.00
_cell.angle_beta   90.00
_cell.angle_gamma   90.00
#
_symmetry.space_group_name_H-M   'P 1'
#
loop_
_entity.id
_entity.type
_entity.pdbx_description
1 polymer ?
#
loop_
_entity_poly.entity_id
_entity_poly.type
_entity_poly.pdbx_seq_one_letter_code
_entity_poly.pdbx_strand_id
1 'polypeptide(L)'
;LDIRQPNIIRNNRWRCDHGWDVDLDDGSSNYIIYNNLMLSSGLKLREGFYRKVYNNIMVNKTLYPHVWFRNSGDEFYNNIIFEDRYRPAGNMDFSPWGKLMDRNFVHVKGMKGVEPASELARQSGNDRHSLKGDALFSAPGLGDFSVRASSPALKLGFRNFPMDRFGVRSRHLKALARTPDIPEVAGNRLEKRETVLVKKLGAEVRIAEGEGDLSVFGLMPEDLGRALVIVKVQKDGPCSSAGILPGDVLLMAGGNKVDGVEKLERLLPSSGKLTVTVRRNQENRKVDLQF
;
A
#
# COMPACT_ATOMS: atom_id res chain seq x y z
N LEU A 1 14.75 6.98 -30.78
CA LEU A 1 14.75 7.02 -29.31
C LEU A 1 15.92 7.87 -28.85
N ASP A 2 15.65 9.02 -28.24
CA ASP A 2 16.68 9.95 -27.77
C ASP A 2 17.33 9.51 -26.46
N ILE A 3 16.70 8.54 -25.76
CA ILE A 3 17.16 8.03 -24.46
C ILE A 3 17.98 6.77 -24.67
N ARG A 4 19.29 6.85 -24.46
CA ARG A 4 20.21 5.71 -24.60
C ARG A 4 20.20 4.75 -23.42
N GLN A 5 19.95 5.25 -22.21
CA GLN A 5 19.84 4.45 -20.99
C GLN A 5 18.39 4.41 -20.52
N PRO A 6 17.92 3.30 -19.95
CA PRO A 6 16.56 3.22 -19.47
C PRO A 6 16.33 4.14 -18.27
N ASN A 7 15.16 4.77 -18.23
CA ASN A 7 14.65 5.37 -17.01
C ASN A 7 14.21 4.26 -16.04
N ILE A 8 14.62 4.36 -14.79
CA ILE A 8 14.33 3.36 -13.78
C ILE A 8 13.35 3.92 -12.76
N ILE A 9 12.19 3.27 -12.64
CA ILE A 9 11.16 3.56 -11.63
C ILE A 9 11.10 2.36 -10.68
N ARG A 10 11.63 2.52 -9.46
CA ARG A 10 11.67 1.41 -8.50
C ARG A 10 11.55 1.87 -7.06
N ASN A 11 11.09 0.97 -6.20
CA ASN A 11 11.01 1.17 -4.77
C ASN A 11 10.18 2.41 -4.41
N ASN A 12 9.04 2.56 -5.05
CA ASN A 12 8.10 3.63 -4.76
C ASN A 12 6.77 3.05 -4.28
N ARG A 13 6.09 3.86 -3.46
CA ARG A 13 4.69 3.68 -3.12
C ARG A 13 3.90 4.80 -3.81
N TRP A 14 3.01 4.42 -4.70
CA TRP A 14 2.20 5.33 -5.48
C TRP A 14 0.76 5.30 -5.03
N ARG A 15 0.14 6.45 -4.98
CA ARG A 15 -1.30 6.62 -4.91
C ARG A 15 -1.70 7.79 -5.79
N CYS A 16 -2.49 7.52 -6.78
CA CYS A 16 -3.10 8.53 -7.62
C CYS A 16 -4.62 8.40 -7.55
N ASP A 17 -5.31 9.45 -7.14
CA ASP A 17 -6.77 9.47 -7.05
C ASP A 17 -7.39 9.86 -8.41
N HIS A 18 -6.56 10.24 -9.38
CA HIS A 18 -6.96 10.58 -10.75
C HIS A 18 -6.05 9.90 -11.77
N GLY A 19 -6.62 9.17 -12.72
CA GLY A 19 -5.86 8.48 -13.76
C GLY A 19 -5.15 7.22 -13.25
N TRP A 20 -3.83 7.17 -13.35
CA TRP A 20 -3.00 6.00 -13.03
C TRP A 20 -1.93 6.32 -12.00
N ASP A 21 -1.52 5.33 -11.22
CA ASP A 21 -0.40 5.48 -10.27
C ASP A 21 0.91 5.78 -11.01
N VAL A 22 1.12 5.12 -12.14
CA VAL A 22 2.19 5.42 -13.09
C VAL A 22 1.59 5.52 -14.48
N ASP A 23 1.80 6.63 -15.14
CA ASP A 23 1.30 6.89 -16.49
C ASP A 23 2.48 7.12 -17.44
N LEU A 24 2.70 6.18 -18.36
CA LEU A 24 3.62 6.34 -19.47
C LEU A 24 2.83 6.65 -20.72
N ASP A 25 2.71 7.94 -21.01
CA ASP A 25 1.90 8.47 -22.09
C ASP A 25 2.74 8.87 -23.32
N ASP A 26 2.09 9.07 -24.44
CA ASP A 26 2.61 9.66 -25.69
C ASP A 26 4.01 9.17 -26.11
N GLY A 27 4.16 7.86 -26.31
CA GLY A 27 5.41 7.26 -26.83
C GLY A 27 6.52 7.08 -25.81
N SER A 28 6.22 7.26 -24.51
CA SER A 28 7.18 7.03 -23.42
C SER A 28 7.84 5.66 -23.52
N SER A 29 9.15 5.64 -23.79
CA SER A 29 9.91 4.44 -24.14
C SER A 29 11.14 4.27 -23.27
N ASN A 30 11.68 3.04 -23.24
CA ASN A 30 12.91 2.68 -22.56
C ASN A 30 12.85 2.88 -21.05
N TYR A 31 11.90 2.18 -20.39
CA TYR A 31 11.69 2.19 -18.95
C TYR A 31 11.90 0.81 -18.33
N ILE A 32 12.42 0.79 -17.12
CA ILE A 32 12.47 -0.39 -16.24
C ILE A 32 11.70 -0.05 -14.97
N ILE A 33 10.57 -0.74 -14.73
CA ILE A 33 9.64 -0.46 -13.63
C ILE A 33 9.54 -1.70 -12.75
N TYR A 34 10.06 -1.66 -11.53
CA TYR A 34 10.07 -2.82 -10.65
C TYR A 34 10.09 -2.47 -9.16
N ASN A 35 9.67 -3.41 -8.34
CA ASN A 35 9.58 -3.23 -6.88
C ASN A 35 8.77 -1.99 -6.47
N ASN A 36 7.69 -1.70 -7.17
CA ASN A 36 6.78 -0.62 -6.80
C ASN A 36 5.49 -1.19 -6.22
N LEU A 37 4.92 -0.46 -5.27
CA LEU A 37 3.60 -0.67 -4.73
C LEU A 37 2.67 0.43 -5.24
N MET A 38 1.74 0.07 -6.10
CA MET A 38 0.74 0.95 -6.72
C MET A 38 -0.60 0.71 -6.04
N LEU A 39 -1.10 1.70 -5.28
CA LEU A 39 -2.20 1.50 -4.33
C LEU A 39 -3.59 1.74 -4.92
N SER A 40 -3.72 2.54 -5.98
CA SER A 40 -5.03 3.01 -6.42
C SER A 40 -5.39 2.66 -7.85
N SER A 41 -4.56 2.98 -8.80
CA SER A 41 -4.97 3.11 -10.19
C SER A 41 -4.11 2.33 -11.18
N GLY A 42 -3.11 1.60 -10.70
CA GLY A 42 -2.28 0.73 -11.53
C GLY A 42 -1.36 1.48 -12.50
N LEU A 43 -0.97 0.80 -13.58
CA LEU A 43 0.02 1.27 -14.55
C LEU A 43 -0.63 1.41 -15.93
N LYS A 44 -0.49 2.57 -16.56
CA LYS A 44 -0.79 2.77 -17.98
C LYS A 44 0.50 2.72 -18.80
N LEU A 45 0.48 1.95 -19.87
CA LEU A 45 1.49 1.95 -20.91
C LEU A 45 0.82 2.32 -22.23
N ARG A 46 0.99 3.55 -22.67
CA ARG A 46 0.52 4.02 -23.95
C ARG A 46 1.60 3.74 -25.00
N GLU A 47 1.36 4.08 -26.26
CA GLU A 47 2.31 3.85 -27.35
C GLU A 47 3.75 4.15 -26.95
N GLY A 48 4.66 3.23 -27.22
CA GLY A 48 6.06 3.31 -26.82
C GLY A 48 6.77 1.97 -26.98
N PHE A 49 8.05 1.92 -26.61
CA PHE A 49 8.91 0.77 -26.87
C PHE A 49 9.82 0.44 -25.69
N TYR A 50 10.16 -0.85 -25.56
CA TYR A 50 11.19 -1.36 -24.65
C TYR A 50 10.95 -1.03 -23.18
N ARG A 51 9.72 -1.22 -22.72
CA ARG A 51 9.36 -1.07 -21.30
C ARG A 51 9.34 -2.43 -20.62
N LYS A 52 10.11 -2.56 -19.53
CA LYS A 52 10.16 -3.78 -18.70
C LYS A 52 9.48 -3.50 -17.38
N VAL A 53 8.40 -4.22 -17.12
CA VAL A 53 7.59 -4.08 -15.91
C VAL A 53 7.55 -5.41 -15.19
N TYR A 54 8.20 -5.50 -14.04
CA TYR A 54 8.26 -6.76 -13.30
C TYR A 54 8.33 -6.55 -11.78
N ASN A 55 7.89 -7.55 -11.05
CA ASN A 55 7.97 -7.58 -9.59
C ASN A 55 7.32 -6.36 -8.92
N ASN A 56 6.20 -5.89 -9.47
CA ASN A 56 5.39 -4.83 -8.85
C ASN A 56 4.12 -5.42 -8.23
N ILE A 57 3.49 -4.66 -7.34
CA ILE A 57 2.16 -4.95 -6.80
C ILE A 57 1.23 -3.82 -7.21
N MET A 58 0.12 -4.16 -7.89
CA MET A 58 -0.90 -3.21 -8.34
C MET A 58 -2.21 -3.50 -7.62
N VAL A 59 -2.43 -2.76 -6.54
CA VAL A 59 -3.59 -2.92 -5.65
C VAL A 59 -4.82 -2.28 -6.29
N ASN A 60 -5.95 -2.99 -6.27
CA ASN A 60 -7.26 -2.57 -6.78
C ASN A 60 -7.35 -2.35 -8.30
N LYS A 61 -6.27 -2.46 -9.02
CA LYS A 61 -6.18 -2.22 -10.46
C LYS A 61 -5.17 -3.17 -11.12
N THR A 62 -4.85 -2.88 -12.36
CA THR A 62 -4.05 -3.72 -13.23
C THR A 62 -3.20 -2.90 -14.21
N LEU A 63 -2.71 -3.54 -15.24
CA LEU A 63 -2.10 -2.90 -16.40
C LEU A 63 -3.18 -2.39 -17.37
N TYR A 64 -2.99 -1.16 -17.84
CA TYR A 64 -3.76 -0.49 -18.88
C TYR A 64 -2.90 -0.32 -20.14
N PRO A 65 -2.88 -1.30 -21.06
CA PRO A 65 -2.26 -1.11 -22.37
C PRO A 65 -3.13 -0.16 -23.18
N HIS A 66 -2.51 0.82 -23.84
CA HIS A 66 -3.23 1.83 -24.60
C HIS A 66 -2.51 2.08 -25.93
N VAL A 67 -3.16 1.78 -27.05
CA VAL A 67 -2.58 1.93 -28.40
C VAL A 67 -1.19 1.29 -28.46
N TRP A 68 -1.12 -0.01 -28.29
CA TRP A 68 0.16 -0.73 -28.21
C TRP A 68 0.64 -1.15 -29.60
N PHE A 69 1.93 -1.01 -29.86
CA PHE A 69 2.53 -1.45 -31.10
C PHE A 69 2.93 -2.93 -31.02
N ARG A 70 2.69 -3.66 -32.12
CA ARG A 70 3.02 -5.09 -32.19
C ARG A 70 4.48 -5.41 -31.85
N ASN A 71 5.40 -4.55 -32.25
CA ASN A 71 6.84 -4.71 -32.07
C ASN A 71 7.38 -3.80 -30.96
N SER A 72 6.57 -3.45 -29.97
CA SER A 72 6.98 -2.54 -28.87
C SER A 72 8.20 -3.07 -28.08
N GLY A 73 8.39 -4.39 -28.05
CA GLY A 73 9.43 -5.02 -27.25
C GLY A 73 9.15 -4.96 -25.74
N ASP A 74 7.90 -4.64 -25.36
CA ASP A 74 7.48 -4.51 -23.96
C ASP A 74 7.43 -5.86 -23.26
N GLU A 75 7.78 -5.85 -21.96
CA GLU A 75 7.78 -7.02 -21.10
C GLU A 75 6.97 -6.71 -19.82
N PHE A 76 6.03 -7.61 -19.46
CA PHE A 76 5.22 -7.50 -18.24
C PHE A 76 5.14 -8.86 -17.55
N TYR A 77 5.89 -9.06 -16.46
CA TYR A 77 6.02 -10.39 -15.85
C TYR A 77 6.29 -10.33 -14.34
N ASN A 78 5.99 -11.40 -13.64
CA ASN A 78 6.20 -11.56 -12.20
C ASN A 78 5.57 -10.44 -11.35
N ASN A 79 4.48 -9.84 -11.82
CA ASN A 79 3.74 -8.84 -11.05
C ASN A 79 2.60 -9.50 -10.27
N ILE A 80 2.14 -8.87 -9.18
CA ILE A 80 0.90 -9.20 -8.51
C ILE A 80 -0.12 -8.11 -8.86
N ILE A 81 -1.27 -8.51 -9.42
CA ILE A 81 -2.37 -7.63 -9.81
C ILE A 81 -3.66 -8.06 -9.12
N PHE A 82 -4.59 -7.13 -8.90
CA PHE A 82 -5.83 -7.38 -8.16
C PHE A 82 -7.06 -7.52 -9.06
N GLU A 83 -6.89 -7.40 -10.36
CA GLU A 83 -7.95 -7.68 -11.34
C GLU A 83 -7.55 -8.88 -12.20
N ASP A 84 -8.52 -9.71 -12.54
CA ASP A 84 -8.33 -10.92 -13.35
C ASP A 84 -8.30 -10.66 -14.85
N ARG A 85 -8.14 -9.41 -15.25
CA ARG A 85 -8.07 -8.96 -16.63
C ARG A 85 -7.23 -7.70 -16.75
N TYR A 86 -6.65 -7.49 -17.92
CA TYR A 86 -6.09 -6.21 -18.31
C TYR A 86 -7.18 -5.23 -18.73
N ARG A 87 -6.88 -3.94 -18.72
CA ARG A 87 -7.80 -2.86 -19.09
C ARG A 87 -7.33 -2.15 -20.38
N PRO A 88 -7.39 -2.81 -21.54
CA PRO A 88 -6.93 -2.18 -22.78
C PRO A 88 -7.79 -0.97 -23.13
N ALA A 89 -7.13 0.08 -23.64
CA ALA A 89 -7.78 1.25 -24.23
C ALA A 89 -7.18 1.52 -25.62
N GLY A 90 -8.02 2.01 -26.52
CA GLY A 90 -7.63 2.21 -27.92
C GLY A 90 -7.51 0.90 -28.69
N ASN A 91 -6.72 0.91 -29.75
CA ASN A 91 -6.57 -0.23 -30.64
C ASN A 91 -5.59 -1.26 -30.08
N MET A 92 -6.11 -2.42 -29.72
CA MET A 92 -5.38 -3.58 -29.20
C MET A 92 -5.73 -4.85 -29.99
N ASP A 93 -5.96 -4.75 -31.28
CA ASP A 93 -6.50 -5.83 -32.10
C ASP A 93 -5.49 -6.94 -32.46
N PHE A 94 -4.31 -6.90 -31.89
CA PHE A 94 -3.27 -7.88 -32.16
C PHE A 94 -2.86 -8.66 -30.92
N SER A 95 -2.73 -9.94 -31.10
CA SER A 95 -2.22 -10.90 -30.11
C SER A 95 -1.09 -11.71 -30.79
N PRO A 96 -0.03 -12.11 -30.07
CA PRO A 96 0.27 -11.85 -28.67
C PRO A 96 0.74 -10.41 -28.36
N TRP A 97 0.42 -9.93 -27.18
CA TRP A 97 0.84 -8.61 -26.73
C TRP A 97 2.27 -8.61 -26.21
N GLY A 98 3.03 -7.59 -26.61
CA GLY A 98 4.39 -7.39 -26.15
C GLY A 98 5.37 -8.51 -26.54
N LYS A 99 6.58 -8.41 -26.05
CA LYS A 99 7.63 -9.43 -26.18
C LYS A 99 7.47 -10.54 -25.16
N LEU A 100 7.06 -10.19 -23.94
CA LEU A 100 6.85 -11.12 -22.82
C LEU A 100 5.74 -10.59 -21.92
N MET A 101 4.62 -11.32 -21.84
CA MET A 101 3.60 -11.14 -20.82
C MET A 101 3.33 -12.51 -20.22
N ASP A 102 3.86 -12.76 -19.00
CA ASP A 102 3.72 -14.08 -18.39
C ASP A 102 4.10 -14.07 -16.90
N ARG A 103 3.74 -15.16 -16.20
CA ARG A 103 4.05 -15.37 -14.79
C ARG A 103 3.56 -14.24 -13.87
N ASN A 104 2.47 -13.61 -14.24
CA ASN A 104 1.79 -12.65 -13.38
C ASN A 104 0.85 -13.40 -12.42
N PHE A 105 0.64 -12.85 -11.24
CA PHE A 105 -0.23 -13.44 -10.25
C PHE A 105 -1.45 -12.55 -10.02
N VAL A 106 -2.64 -13.09 -10.29
CA VAL A 106 -3.92 -12.42 -10.00
C VAL A 106 -4.32 -12.75 -8.57
N HIS A 107 -4.31 -11.73 -7.70
CA HIS A 107 -4.73 -11.90 -6.32
C HIS A 107 -6.25 -11.88 -6.18
N VAL A 108 -6.77 -12.94 -5.59
CA VAL A 108 -8.18 -13.04 -5.17
C VAL A 108 -8.20 -13.49 -3.71
N LYS A 109 -8.56 -12.58 -2.83
CA LYS A 109 -8.57 -12.85 -1.39
C LYS A 109 -9.47 -14.03 -1.02
N GLY A 110 -8.93 -14.94 -0.22
CA GLY A 110 -9.65 -16.10 0.31
C GLY A 110 -9.91 -17.21 -0.69
N MET A 111 -9.39 -17.10 -1.89
CA MET A 111 -9.49 -18.16 -2.89
C MET A 111 -8.72 -19.40 -2.41
N LYS A 112 -9.42 -20.52 -2.33
CA LYS A 112 -8.80 -21.81 -1.99
C LYS A 112 -8.14 -22.39 -3.23
N GLY A 113 -6.82 -22.57 -3.17
CA GLY A 113 -6.05 -23.12 -4.27
C GLY A 113 -5.58 -22.06 -5.28
N VAL A 114 -5.04 -22.54 -6.38
CA VAL A 114 -4.48 -21.72 -7.46
C VAL A 114 -4.94 -22.31 -8.77
N GLU A 115 -5.34 -21.45 -9.69
CA GLU A 115 -5.73 -21.82 -11.05
C GLU A 115 -5.00 -20.98 -12.10
N PRO A 116 -4.97 -21.40 -13.37
CA PRO A 116 -4.46 -20.57 -14.46
C PRO A 116 -5.22 -19.25 -14.57
N ALA A 117 -4.51 -18.15 -14.81
CA ALA A 117 -5.11 -16.84 -15.09
C ALA A 117 -5.62 -16.79 -16.54
N SER A 118 -6.64 -17.59 -16.84
CA SER A 118 -7.13 -17.84 -18.21
C SER A 118 -7.61 -16.59 -18.93
N GLU A 119 -8.16 -15.61 -18.19
CA GLU A 119 -8.62 -14.36 -18.80
C GLU A 119 -7.45 -13.49 -19.26
N LEU A 120 -6.34 -13.43 -18.49
CA LEU A 120 -5.12 -12.76 -18.94
C LEU A 120 -4.58 -13.42 -20.21
N ALA A 121 -4.50 -14.76 -20.21
CA ALA A 121 -4.01 -15.52 -21.36
C ALA A 121 -4.88 -15.30 -22.62
N ARG A 122 -6.21 -15.26 -22.45
CA ARG A 122 -7.15 -15.01 -23.52
C ARG A 122 -6.98 -13.63 -24.14
N GLN A 123 -6.76 -12.62 -23.29
CA GLN A 123 -6.60 -11.22 -23.74
C GLN A 123 -5.25 -10.98 -24.42
N SER A 124 -4.17 -11.38 -23.76
CA SER A 124 -2.81 -11.06 -24.20
C SER A 124 -2.29 -11.99 -25.30
N GLY A 125 -2.85 -13.20 -25.40
CA GLY A 125 -2.29 -14.27 -26.20
C GLY A 125 -0.97 -14.84 -25.65
N ASN A 126 -0.59 -14.40 -24.47
CA ASN A 126 0.55 -14.82 -23.64
C ASN A 126 0.03 -15.31 -22.29
N ASP A 127 0.70 -15.03 -21.17
CA ASP A 127 0.26 -15.35 -19.80
C ASP A 127 -0.03 -16.86 -19.55
N ARG A 128 0.61 -17.75 -20.27
CA ARG A 128 0.37 -19.20 -20.19
C ARG A 128 0.72 -19.79 -18.82
N HIS A 129 1.64 -19.16 -18.10
CA HIS A 129 2.06 -19.56 -16.75
C HIS A 129 1.60 -18.58 -15.68
N SER A 130 0.77 -17.60 -16.02
CA SER A 130 0.16 -16.70 -15.07
C SER A 130 -0.92 -17.45 -14.27
N LEU A 131 -1.01 -17.13 -12.98
CA LEU A 131 -1.86 -17.85 -12.03
C LEU A 131 -2.81 -16.89 -11.32
N LYS A 132 -3.91 -17.44 -10.80
CA LYS A 132 -4.92 -16.75 -10.00
C LYS A 132 -5.13 -17.48 -8.68
N GLY A 133 -5.20 -16.75 -7.58
CA GLY A 133 -5.37 -17.33 -6.24
C GLY A 133 -5.17 -16.29 -5.14
N ASP A 134 -5.06 -16.74 -3.90
CA ASP A 134 -4.69 -15.87 -2.79
C ASP A 134 -3.15 -15.70 -2.74
N ALA A 135 -2.69 -14.46 -2.86
CA ALA A 135 -1.26 -14.13 -2.78
C ALA A 135 -0.69 -14.30 -1.36
N LEU A 136 -1.54 -14.46 -0.35
CA LEU A 136 -1.16 -14.61 1.06
C LEU A 136 -0.31 -13.42 1.56
N PHE A 137 -0.81 -12.22 1.37
CA PHE A 137 -0.19 -11.02 1.92
C PHE A 137 -0.13 -11.06 3.45
N SER A 138 0.91 -10.47 4.03
CA SER A 138 1.16 -10.48 5.48
C SER A 138 0.15 -9.62 6.23
N ALA A 139 0.03 -8.33 5.88
CA ALA A 139 -0.90 -7.41 6.52
C ALA A 139 -1.29 -6.25 5.57
N PRO A 140 -2.00 -6.52 4.47
CA PRO A 140 -2.28 -5.51 3.44
C PRO A 140 -3.10 -4.33 3.94
N GLY A 141 -4.01 -4.55 4.90
CA GLY A 141 -4.78 -3.49 5.53
C GLY A 141 -3.95 -2.51 6.37
N LEU A 142 -2.68 -2.84 6.62
CA LEU A 142 -1.71 -2.01 7.32
C LEU A 142 -0.62 -1.49 6.38
N GLY A 143 -0.77 -1.75 5.07
CA GLY A 143 0.19 -1.36 4.06
C GLY A 143 1.38 -2.30 3.88
N ASP A 144 1.42 -3.43 4.59
CA ASP A 144 2.38 -4.49 4.37
C ASP A 144 1.85 -5.49 3.33
N PHE A 145 2.27 -5.30 2.10
CA PHE A 145 1.96 -6.18 0.97
C PHE A 145 3.05 -7.22 0.72
N SER A 146 3.94 -7.48 1.67
CA SER A 146 4.82 -8.63 1.57
C SER A 146 4.01 -9.92 1.56
N VAL A 147 4.44 -10.91 0.78
CA VAL A 147 3.77 -12.20 0.73
C VAL A 147 4.48 -13.21 1.65
N ARG A 148 3.68 -14.09 2.28
CA ARG A 148 4.19 -15.16 3.15
C ARG A 148 5.02 -16.16 2.35
N ALA A 149 5.91 -16.89 3.03
CA ALA A 149 6.78 -17.89 2.39
C ALA A 149 6.04 -19.00 1.60
N SER A 150 4.79 -19.26 1.99
CA SER A 150 3.90 -20.22 1.29
C SER A 150 3.19 -19.62 0.08
N SER A 151 3.38 -18.36 -0.22
CA SER A 151 2.70 -17.70 -1.33
C SER A 151 2.97 -18.36 -2.68
N PRO A 152 1.91 -18.63 -3.46
CA PRO A 152 2.10 -19.15 -4.81
C PRO A 152 2.74 -18.15 -5.77
N ALA A 153 2.66 -16.86 -5.51
CA ALA A 153 3.30 -15.81 -6.32
C ALA A 153 4.83 -15.96 -6.34
N LEU A 154 5.44 -16.48 -5.27
CA LEU A 154 6.89 -16.72 -5.20
C LEU A 154 7.34 -17.79 -6.21
N LYS A 155 6.47 -18.76 -6.51
CA LYS A 155 6.75 -19.82 -7.50
C LYS A 155 6.81 -19.28 -8.93
N LEU A 156 6.13 -18.17 -9.18
CA LEU A 156 6.17 -17.47 -10.48
C LEU A 156 7.40 -16.59 -10.64
N GLY A 157 8.17 -16.38 -9.57
CA GLY A 157 9.36 -15.55 -9.58
C GLY A 157 9.17 -14.18 -8.95
N PHE A 158 7.99 -13.87 -8.40
CA PHE A 158 7.82 -12.68 -7.55
C PHE A 158 8.75 -12.79 -6.34
N ARG A 159 9.28 -11.65 -5.90
CA ARG A 159 10.15 -11.55 -4.72
C ARG A 159 9.70 -10.40 -3.84
N ASN A 160 9.63 -10.63 -2.54
CA ASN A 160 9.40 -9.55 -1.58
C ASN A 160 10.49 -8.49 -1.69
N PHE A 161 10.09 -7.25 -1.51
CA PHE A 161 10.97 -6.10 -1.49
C PHE A 161 10.63 -5.19 -0.29
N PRO A 162 11.59 -4.41 0.25
CA PRO A 162 11.40 -3.69 1.50
C PRO A 162 10.50 -2.45 1.30
N MET A 163 9.19 -2.62 1.46
CA MET A 163 8.17 -1.57 1.27
C MET A 163 8.15 -0.51 2.38
N ASP A 164 8.76 -0.80 3.51
CA ASP A 164 8.99 0.08 4.66
C ASP A 164 10.09 1.13 4.43
N ARG A 165 10.93 0.90 3.41
CA ARG A 165 12.09 1.76 3.10
C ARG A 165 11.86 2.74 1.98
N PHE A 166 10.62 2.93 1.57
CA PHE A 166 10.24 3.89 0.54
C PHE A 166 10.08 5.29 1.11
N GLY A 167 10.24 6.29 0.24
CA GLY A 167 10.04 7.69 0.60
C GLY A 167 11.15 8.26 1.50
N VAL A 168 10.76 9.19 2.34
CA VAL A 168 11.67 9.98 3.14
C VAL A 168 12.26 9.19 4.30
N ARG A 169 13.57 9.11 4.39
CA ARG A 169 14.31 8.42 5.44
C ARG A 169 14.82 9.32 6.54
N SER A 170 15.16 10.55 6.19
CA SER A 170 15.64 11.55 7.15
C SER A 170 14.56 11.82 8.22
N ARG A 171 14.95 11.80 9.50
CA ARG A 171 14.05 12.06 10.63
C ARG A 171 13.38 13.43 10.51
N HIS A 172 14.14 14.44 10.10
CA HIS A 172 13.64 15.79 9.88
C HIS A 172 12.62 15.83 8.73
N LEU A 173 12.94 15.24 7.59
CA LEU A 173 12.04 15.22 6.44
C LEU A 173 10.81 14.34 6.67
N LYS A 174 10.92 13.26 7.45
CA LYS A 174 9.75 12.46 7.87
C LYS A 174 8.74 13.27 8.69
N ALA A 175 9.22 14.21 9.49
CA ALA A 175 8.34 15.09 10.25
C ALA A 175 7.55 16.07 9.36
N LEU A 176 8.04 16.36 8.17
CA LEU A 176 7.38 17.23 7.18
C LEU A 176 6.53 16.47 6.17
N ALA A 177 6.82 15.19 5.95
CA ALA A 177 6.11 14.37 4.98
C ALA A 177 4.69 14.02 5.47
N ARG A 178 3.73 13.98 4.55
CA ARG A 178 2.38 13.50 4.87
C ARG A 178 2.34 11.97 4.79
N THR A 179 1.65 11.35 5.73
CA THR A 179 1.35 9.92 5.66
C THR A 179 0.29 9.70 4.58
N PRO A 180 0.55 8.87 3.56
CA PRO A 180 -0.50 8.53 2.61
C PRO A 180 -1.55 7.64 3.28
N ASP A 181 -2.83 7.94 3.03
CA ASP A 181 -3.89 7.01 3.39
C ASP A 181 -3.76 5.73 2.56
N ILE A 182 -3.99 4.58 3.17
CA ILE A 182 -4.07 3.33 2.43
C ILE A 182 -5.51 3.21 1.92
N PRO A 183 -5.72 3.10 0.59
CA PRO A 183 -7.06 2.93 0.05
C PRO A 183 -7.66 1.61 0.54
N GLU A 184 -8.99 1.55 0.58
CA GLU A 184 -9.68 0.30 0.83
C GLU A 184 -9.28 -0.72 -0.25
N VAL A 185 -8.72 -1.83 0.18
CA VAL A 185 -8.24 -2.88 -0.72
C VAL A 185 -9.41 -3.80 -1.04
N ALA A 186 -9.75 -3.95 -2.32
CA ALA A 186 -10.84 -4.79 -2.77
C ALA A 186 -10.75 -6.20 -2.15
N GLY A 187 -11.77 -6.58 -1.40
CA GLY A 187 -11.84 -7.85 -0.69
C GLY A 187 -11.00 -7.95 0.59
N ASN A 188 -10.25 -6.94 0.96
CA ASN A 188 -9.55 -6.88 2.22
C ASN A 188 -10.33 -5.99 3.21
N ARG A 189 -11.19 -6.58 4.02
CA ARG A 189 -11.49 -5.96 5.31
C ARG A 189 -10.17 -5.94 6.09
N LEU A 190 -9.84 -4.81 6.70
CA LEU A 190 -8.79 -4.72 7.71
C LEU A 190 -8.87 -5.96 8.58
N GLU A 191 -7.82 -6.76 8.68
CA GLU A 191 -7.76 -7.78 9.71
C GLU A 191 -8.13 -7.06 11.00
N LYS A 192 -9.19 -7.53 11.69
CA LYS A 192 -9.59 -6.96 12.96
C LYS A 192 -8.43 -7.22 13.92
N ARG A 193 -7.55 -6.26 14.07
CA ARG A 193 -6.63 -6.25 15.19
C ARG A 193 -7.45 -6.01 16.45
N GLU A 194 -7.03 -6.60 17.53
CA GLU A 194 -7.65 -6.35 18.82
C GLU A 194 -7.63 -4.85 19.12
N THR A 195 -8.81 -4.30 19.29
CA THR A 195 -9.00 -2.91 19.68
C THR A 195 -9.51 -2.86 21.11
N VAL A 196 -9.04 -1.89 21.87
CA VAL A 196 -9.46 -1.67 23.24
C VAL A 196 -10.17 -0.33 23.32
N LEU A 197 -11.38 -0.32 23.87
CA LEU A 197 -12.10 0.91 24.16
C LEU A 197 -11.53 1.55 25.44
N VAL A 198 -10.84 2.67 25.31
CA VAL A 198 -10.42 3.50 26.44
C VAL A 198 -11.54 4.50 26.73
N LYS A 199 -12.42 4.13 27.66
CA LYS A 199 -13.66 4.87 27.97
C LYS A 199 -13.39 6.34 28.32
N LYS A 200 -12.37 6.60 29.14
CA LYS A 200 -11.99 7.98 29.52
C LYS A 200 -11.60 8.86 28.33
N LEU A 201 -11.03 8.29 27.29
CA LEU A 201 -10.70 9.02 26.04
C LEU A 201 -11.90 9.18 25.13
N GLY A 202 -12.89 8.30 25.24
CA GLY A 202 -13.95 8.16 24.23
C GLY A 202 -13.38 7.67 22.89
N ALA A 203 -12.43 6.73 22.92
CA ALA A 203 -11.78 6.25 21.70
C ALA A 203 -11.44 4.76 21.77
N GLU A 204 -11.58 4.06 20.64
CA GLU A 204 -11.02 2.72 20.45
C GLU A 204 -9.60 2.88 19.95
N VAL A 205 -8.68 2.16 20.60
CA VAL A 205 -7.25 2.17 20.27
C VAL A 205 -6.75 0.77 20.00
N ARG A 206 -5.66 0.66 19.27
CA ARG A 206 -4.87 -0.56 19.14
C ARG A 206 -3.38 -0.26 19.28
N ILE A 207 -2.61 -1.26 19.61
CA ILE A 207 -1.14 -1.12 19.65
C ILE A 207 -0.61 -1.00 18.20
N ALA A 208 0.38 -0.16 18.01
CA ALA A 208 1.12 -0.07 16.75
C ALA A 208 2.05 -1.28 16.60
N GLU A 209 1.91 -2.02 15.50
CA GLU A 209 2.64 -3.27 15.28
C GLU A 209 3.09 -3.41 13.83
N GLY A 210 4.29 -3.95 13.66
CA GLY A 210 4.82 -4.33 12.36
C GLY A 210 5.27 -3.17 11.46
N GLU A 211 5.94 -3.53 10.39
CA GLU A 211 6.52 -2.57 9.43
C GLU A 211 5.48 -1.70 8.72
N GLY A 212 4.26 -2.21 8.56
CA GLY A 212 3.17 -1.44 7.96
C GLY A 212 2.83 -0.20 8.77
N ASP A 213 2.73 -0.32 10.11
CA ASP A 213 2.45 0.82 10.97
C ASP A 213 3.62 1.82 11.02
N LEU A 214 4.88 1.33 10.97
CA LEU A 214 6.04 2.21 10.84
C LEU A 214 5.93 3.09 9.59
N SER A 215 5.59 2.47 8.46
CA SER A 215 5.50 3.18 7.18
C SER A 215 4.29 4.11 7.11
N VAL A 216 3.11 3.63 7.52
CA VAL A 216 1.86 4.39 7.40
C VAL A 216 1.84 5.59 8.33
N PHE A 217 2.25 5.42 9.59
CA PHE A 217 2.20 6.47 10.58
C PHE A 217 3.54 7.21 10.78
N GLY A 218 4.57 6.83 10.02
CA GLY A 218 5.90 7.40 10.15
C GLY A 218 6.53 7.17 11.54
N LEU A 219 6.23 6.04 12.15
CA LEU A 219 6.74 5.67 13.47
C LEU A 219 8.20 5.25 13.40
N MET A 220 8.85 5.26 14.55
CA MET A 220 10.19 4.71 14.70
C MET A 220 10.08 3.27 15.23
N PRO A 221 11.09 2.41 15.01
CA PRO A 221 11.08 1.04 15.51
C PRO A 221 10.81 0.92 17.02
N GLU A 222 11.29 1.90 17.81
CA GLU A 222 11.07 1.96 19.25
C GLU A 222 9.61 2.30 19.66
N ASP A 223 8.76 2.72 18.72
CA ASP A 223 7.35 3.00 18.97
C ASP A 223 6.47 1.76 18.79
N LEU A 224 6.98 0.71 18.14
CA LEU A 224 6.26 -0.56 17.98
C LEU A 224 6.04 -1.28 19.32
N GLY A 225 4.88 -1.89 19.46
CA GLY A 225 4.45 -2.55 20.69
C GLY A 225 4.10 -1.59 21.82
N ARG A 226 4.15 -0.27 21.59
CA ARG A 226 3.99 0.77 22.63
C ARG A 226 3.00 1.85 22.25
N ALA A 227 3.22 2.50 21.12
CA ALA A 227 2.35 3.58 20.64
C ALA A 227 0.95 3.07 20.32
N LEU A 228 -0.07 3.91 20.54
CA LEU A 228 -1.46 3.54 20.37
C LEU A 228 -2.07 4.27 19.17
N VAL A 229 -2.52 3.50 18.20
CA VAL A 229 -3.25 4.02 17.02
C VAL A 229 -4.72 4.21 17.39
N ILE A 230 -5.24 5.40 17.17
CA ILE A 230 -6.67 5.69 17.32
C ILE A 230 -7.43 5.04 16.15
N VAL A 231 -8.30 4.10 16.44
CA VAL A 231 -9.08 3.38 15.43
C VAL A 231 -10.44 4.03 15.23
N LYS A 232 -11.06 4.46 16.33
CA LYS A 232 -12.38 5.09 16.30
C LYS A 232 -12.50 6.11 17.42
N VAL A 233 -13.19 7.19 17.15
CA VAL A 233 -13.49 8.25 18.15
C VAL A 233 -15.00 8.29 18.35
N GLN A 234 -15.44 8.27 19.62
CA GLN A 234 -16.85 8.38 20.00
C GLN A 234 -17.27 9.86 19.93
N LYS A 235 -18.52 10.11 19.53
CA LYS A 235 -19.10 11.46 19.61
C LYS A 235 -19.11 11.92 21.07
N ASP A 236 -18.88 13.20 21.24
CA ASP A 236 -18.96 13.90 22.52
C ASP A 236 -17.96 13.41 23.60
N GLY A 237 -16.93 12.66 23.21
CA GLY A 237 -15.83 12.28 24.08
C GLY A 237 -14.66 13.26 24.07
N PRO A 238 -13.73 13.18 25.05
CA PRO A 238 -12.55 14.04 25.12
C PRO A 238 -11.72 14.07 23.82
N CYS A 239 -11.52 12.93 23.17
CA CYS A 239 -10.81 12.86 21.88
C CYS A 239 -11.56 13.63 20.78
N SER A 240 -12.89 13.47 20.68
CA SER A 240 -13.71 14.16 19.68
C SER A 240 -13.65 15.67 19.87
N SER A 241 -13.89 16.14 21.12
CA SER A 241 -13.88 17.56 21.48
C SER A 241 -12.53 18.22 21.23
N ALA A 242 -11.45 17.47 21.35
CA ALA A 242 -10.09 17.93 21.10
C ALA A 242 -9.64 17.81 19.64
N GLY A 243 -10.49 17.32 18.75
CA GLY A 243 -10.18 17.15 17.32
C GLY A 243 -9.19 16.03 17.02
N ILE A 244 -9.10 15.03 17.89
CA ILE A 244 -8.37 13.78 17.61
C ILE A 244 -9.20 12.94 16.62
N LEU A 245 -8.55 12.36 15.63
CA LEU A 245 -9.19 11.65 14.53
C LEU A 245 -8.74 10.19 14.47
N PRO A 246 -9.54 9.30 13.89
CA PRO A 246 -9.05 7.98 13.49
C PRO A 246 -7.80 8.09 12.61
N GLY A 247 -6.80 7.24 12.89
CA GLY A 247 -5.49 7.29 12.23
C GLY A 247 -4.44 8.15 12.96
N ASP A 248 -4.81 8.91 13.97
CA ASP A 248 -3.82 9.54 14.85
C ASP A 248 -3.11 8.48 15.70
N VAL A 249 -1.84 8.70 16.00
CA VAL A 249 -1.08 7.85 16.91
C VAL A 249 -0.72 8.58 18.17
N LEU A 250 -1.15 8.06 19.31
CA LEU A 250 -0.87 8.62 20.62
C LEU A 250 0.53 8.20 21.07
N LEU A 251 1.42 9.17 21.23
CA LEU A 251 2.83 8.96 21.58
C LEU A 251 3.14 9.33 23.05
N MET A 252 2.52 10.41 23.55
CA MET A 252 2.76 10.91 24.90
C MET A 252 1.46 11.38 25.56
N ALA A 253 1.40 11.25 26.88
CA ALA A 253 0.33 11.76 27.73
C ALA A 253 0.94 12.39 29.00
N GLY A 254 0.63 13.67 29.25
CA GLY A 254 1.15 14.41 30.40
C GLY A 254 2.70 14.43 30.48
N GLY A 255 3.37 14.50 29.31
CA GLY A 255 4.83 14.47 29.23
C GLY A 255 5.47 13.09 29.33
N ASN A 256 4.70 12.05 29.59
CA ASN A 256 5.19 10.67 29.66
C ASN A 256 4.95 9.92 28.34
N LYS A 257 5.89 9.08 27.91
CA LYS A 257 5.68 8.19 26.76
C LYS A 257 4.51 7.23 27.06
N VAL A 258 3.63 7.11 26.08
CA VAL A 258 2.62 6.05 26.07
C VAL A 258 3.32 4.73 25.80
N ASP A 259 3.01 3.73 26.58
CA ASP A 259 3.60 2.39 26.54
C ASP A 259 2.48 1.37 26.79
N GLY A 260 1.62 1.24 25.78
CA GLY A 260 0.43 0.41 25.82
C GLY A 260 -0.78 1.05 26.54
N VAL A 261 -1.88 0.30 26.51
CA VAL A 261 -3.19 0.78 27.01
C VAL A 261 -3.18 0.97 28.53
N GLU A 262 -2.63 0.00 29.28
CA GLU A 262 -2.64 0.05 30.73
C GLU A 262 -1.89 1.29 31.29
N LYS A 263 -0.75 1.62 30.70
CA LYS A 263 0.00 2.80 31.11
C LYS A 263 -0.75 4.07 30.75
N LEU A 264 -1.37 4.13 29.58
CA LEU A 264 -2.21 5.26 29.19
C LEU A 264 -3.34 5.47 30.20
N GLU A 265 -4.08 4.43 30.56
CA GLU A 265 -5.21 4.53 31.51
C GLU A 265 -4.79 5.09 32.88
N ARG A 266 -3.59 4.75 33.35
CA ARG A 266 -3.02 5.31 34.60
C ARG A 266 -2.65 6.78 34.47
N LEU A 267 -2.31 7.26 33.28
CA LEU A 267 -1.96 8.67 33.04
C LEU A 267 -3.18 9.55 32.85
N LEU A 268 -4.36 8.97 32.53
CA LEU A 268 -5.58 9.72 32.31
C LEU A 268 -6.22 10.19 33.63
N PRO A 269 -6.40 11.48 33.85
CA PRO A 269 -7.03 12.00 35.06
C PRO A 269 -8.53 11.67 35.09
N SER A 270 -9.14 11.81 36.24
CA SER A 270 -10.60 11.68 36.41
C SER A 270 -11.36 12.95 36.05
N SER A 271 -10.68 14.10 36.06
CA SER A 271 -11.20 15.39 35.66
C SER A 271 -10.06 16.37 35.38
N GLY A 272 -10.36 17.45 34.66
CA GLY A 272 -9.39 18.49 34.34
C GLY A 272 -8.76 18.30 32.95
N LYS A 273 -7.56 18.83 32.78
CA LYS A 273 -6.88 18.93 31.47
C LYS A 273 -5.63 18.03 31.41
N LEU A 274 -5.44 17.37 30.31
CA LEU A 274 -4.22 16.61 30.01
C LEU A 274 -3.73 16.92 28.61
N THR A 275 -2.48 17.35 28.47
CA THR A 275 -1.86 17.52 27.17
C THR A 275 -1.34 16.18 26.66
N VAL A 276 -1.75 15.78 25.48
CA VAL A 276 -1.24 14.59 24.78
C VAL A 276 -0.45 15.01 23.54
N THR A 277 0.49 14.16 23.14
CA THR A 277 1.14 14.30 21.83
C THR A 277 0.65 13.21 20.91
N VAL A 278 0.01 13.61 19.84
CA VAL A 278 -0.41 12.70 18.76
C VAL A 278 0.43 12.93 17.52
N ARG A 279 0.63 11.86 16.75
CA ARG A 279 1.21 11.95 15.41
C ARG A 279 0.10 11.83 14.38
N ARG A 280 0.00 12.83 13.53
CA ARG A 280 -0.93 12.90 12.39
C ARG A 280 -0.15 13.34 11.15
N ASN A 281 -0.29 12.61 10.05
CA ASN A 281 0.44 12.91 8.81
C ASN A 281 1.95 13.10 9.04
N GLN A 282 2.53 12.23 9.89
CA GLN A 282 3.93 12.24 10.30
C GLN A 282 4.40 13.48 11.09
N GLU A 283 3.50 14.38 11.45
CA GLU A 283 3.73 15.52 12.32
C GLU A 283 3.29 15.24 13.76
N ASN A 284 4.11 15.64 14.72
CA ASN A 284 3.72 15.58 16.13
C ASN A 284 2.93 16.84 16.49
N ARG A 285 1.75 16.65 17.06
CA ARG A 285 0.85 17.73 17.50
C ARG A 285 0.56 17.56 19.00
N LYS A 286 0.65 18.66 19.73
CA LYS A 286 0.16 18.71 21.11
C LYS A 286 -1.31 19.07 21.10
N VAL A 287 -2.10 18.28 21.78
CA VAL A 287 -3.56 18.44 21.87
C VAL A 287 -3.94 18.37 23.33
N ASP A 288 -4.83 19.24 23.74
CA ASP A 288 -5.32 19.29 25.12
C ASP A 288 -6.66 18.57 25.23
N LEU A 289 -6.68 17.49 25.98
CA LEU A 289 -7.88 16.76 26.33
C LEU A 289 -8.51 17.37 27.58
N GLN A 290 -9.83 17.54 27.56
CA GLN A 290 -10.62 17.94 28.71
C GLN A 290 -11.44 16.77 29.22
N PHE A 291 -11.33 16.43 30.50
CA PHE A 291 -12.02 15.33 31.16
C PHE A 291 -13.09 15.83 32.14
#